data_f5de9d3f08e4e5e1399f46d7e7dec759
#
_entry.id   f5de9d3f08e4e5e1399f46d7e7dec759
#
_cell.length_a   1.000
_cell.length_b   1.000
_cell.length_c   1.000
_cell.angle_alpha   90.00
_cell.angle_beta   90.00
_cell.angle_gamma   90.00
#
_symmetry.space_group_name_H-M   'P 1'
#
loop_
_entity.id
_entity.type
_entity.pdbx_description
1 polymer ?
#
loop_
_entity_poly.entity_id
_entity_poly.type
_entity_poly.pdbx_seq_one_letter_code
_entity_poly.pdbx_strand_id
1 'polypeptide(L)'
;YLNFIGKSSEITDMTGEKISAIHLYPFLNKLISDKLFEVSGLFLHPVKADHQIQYELIVEAASEKFVEEIRSIVEEFLLQNPYYQQSRNTGQLKPLITKYFRPGLTIELSNYYKKQKEIKDGDVKLPILFPFGFLDVFLKKWI
;
A
#
# COMPACT_ATOMS: atom_id res chain seq x y z
N TYR A 1 15.79 -14.16 -4.93
CA TYR A 1 14.51 -14.68 -4.66
C TYR A 1 14.13 -14.68 -3.17
N LEU A 2 15.05 -15.15 -2.36
CA LEU A 2 14.84 -15.09 -0.92
C LEU A 2 14.68 -13.66 -0.45
N ASN A 3 15.27 -12.73 -1.17
CA ASN A 3 15.11 -11.30 -0.87
C ASN A 3 13.66 -10.88 -0.88
N PHE A 4 12.89 -11.49 -1.75
CA PHE A 4 11.47 -11.19 -1.82
C PHE A 4 10.79 -11.58 -0.50
N ILE A 5 11.16 -12.74 0.04
CA ILE A 5 10.62 -13.18 1.31
C ILE A 5 11.02 -12.23 2.42
N GLY A 6 12.28 -11.79 2.42
CA GLY A 6 12.74 -10.80 3.39
C GLY A 6 11.94 -9.53 3.35
N LYS A 7 11.63 -9.06 2.13
CA LYS A 7 10.82 -7.85 1.99
C LYS A 7 9.38 -8.09 2.40
N SER A 8 8.87 -9.29 2.15
CA SER A 8 7.51 -9.64 2.55
C SER A 8 7.35 -9.68 4.06
N SER A 9 8.45 -9.77 4.80
CA SER A 9 8.39 -9.77 6.25
C SER A 9 8.33 -8.38 6.84
N GLU A 10 8.32 -7.33 6.01
CA GLU A 10 8.23 -5.98 6.52
C GLU A 10 6.93 -5.74 7.29
N ILE A 11 7.07 -4.93 8.31
CA ILE A 11 5.96 -4.56 9.18
C ILE A 11 5.97 -3.04 9.31
N THR A 12 4.79 -2.42 9.19
CA THR A 12 4.65 -1.00 9.51
C THR A 12 3.93 -0.89 10.85
N ASP A 13 4.40 0.05 11.66
CA ASP A 13 3.86 0.20 13.01
C ASP A 13 4.04 1.64 13.47
N MET A 14 2.97 2.43 13.36
CA MET A 14 3.00 3.83 13.74
C MET A 14 2.35 4.07 15.11
N THR A 15 1.37 3.27 15.46
CA THR A 15 0.60 3.43 16.70
C THR A 15 0.37 2.09 17.41
N GLY A 16 1.12 1.07 17.02
CA GLY A 16 0.93 -0.28 17.54
C GLY A 16 0.12 -1.18 16.64
N GLU A 17 -0.23 -0.71 15.43
CA GLU A 17 -1.13 -1.46 14.53
C GLU A 17 -0.49 -2.69 13.90
N LYS A 18 0.82 -2.71 13.73
CA LYS A 18 1.57 -3.88 13.24
C LYS A 18 0.99 -4.52 11.98
N ILE A 19 1.03 -3.76 10.88
CA ILE A 19 0.58 -4.27 9.58
C ILE A 19 1.75 -5.05 8.96
N SER A 20 1.49 -6.30 8.59
CA SER A 20 2.52 -7.20 8.03
C SER A 20 2.30 -7.42 6.55
N ALA A 21 3.38 -7.26 5.77
CA ALA A 21 3.31 -7.50 4.33
C ALA A 21 2.98 -8.95 4.00
N ILE A 22 3.41 -9.89 4.83
CA ILE A 22 3.13 -11.30 4.62
C ILE A 22 1.63 -11.58 4.59
N HIS A 23 0.88 -10.94 5.47
CA HIS A 23 -0.56 -11.13 5.53
C HIS A 23 -1.29 -10.29 4.48
N LEU A 24 -0.75 -9.12 4.18
CA LEU A 24 -1.38 -8.18 3.26
C LEU A 24 -1.24 -8.60 1.80
N TYR A 25 -0.09 -9.15 1.43
CA TYR A 25 0.22 -9.43 0.04
C TYR A 25 -0.79 -10.35 -0.67
N PRO A 26 -1.15 -11.52 -0.09
CA PRO A 26 -2.11 -12.39 -0.76
C PRO A 26 -3.47 -11.72 -0.96
N PHE A 27 -3.87 -10.90 0.00
CA PHE A 27 -5.16 -10.24 -0.06
C PHE A 27 -5.19 -9.19 -1.17
N LEU A 28 -4.20 -8.30 -1.21
CA LEU A 28 -4.14 -7.27 -2.25
C LEU A 28 -3.94 -7.88 -3.64
N ASN A 29 -3.14 -8.95 -3.71
CA ASN A 29 -2.91 -9.62 -4.98
C ASN A 29 -4.21 -10.20 -5.54
N LYS A 30 -5.08 -10.67 -4.68
CA LYS A 30 -6.37 -11.19 -5.06
C LYS A 30 -7.25 -10.10 -5.66
N LEU A 31 -7.22 -8.90 -5.09
CA LEU A 31 -7.95 -7.76 -5.62
C LEU A 31 -7.42 -7.34 -6.98
N ILE A 32 -6.09 -7.35 -7.15
CA ILE A 32 -5.48 -7.00 -8.43
C ILE A 32 -5.88 -8.01 -9.51
N SER A 33 -6.03 -9.28 -9.13
CA SER A 33 -6.41 -10.33 -10.06
C SER A 33 -7.88 -10.31 -10.44
N ASP A 34 -8.71 -9.59 -9.69
CA ASP A 34 -10.13 -9.51 -9.95
C ASP A 34 -10.39 -8.58 -11.13
N LYS A 35 -10.86 -9.14 -12.23
CA LYS A 35 -11.09 -8.38 -13.46
C LYS A 35 -12.15 -7.30 -13.32
N LEU A 36 -13.04 -7.44 -12.36
CA LEU A 36 -14.11 -6.47 -12.14
C LEU A 36 -13.55 -5.08 -11.85
N PHE A 37 -12.50 -5.01 -11.05
CA PHE A 37 -11.97 -3.72 -10.59
C PHE A 37 -10.97 -3.08 -11.54
N GLU A 38 -10.44 -3.85 -12.49
CA GLU A 38 -9.47 -3.35 -13.47
C GLU A 38 -8.28 -2.65 -12.84
N VAL A 39 -7.83 -3.17 -11.71
CA VAL A 39 -6.71 -2.62 -10.95
C VAL A 39 -5.40 -3.16 -11.48
N SER A 40 -4.43 -2.29 -11.69
CA SER A 40 -3.08 -2.68 -12.11
C SER A 40 -2.05 -2.48 -11.02
N GLY A 41 -2.41 -1.81 -9.92
CA GLY A 41 -1.50 -1.65 -8.80
C GLY A 41 -2.23 -1.23 -7.55
N LEU A 42 -1.80 -1.80 -6.41
CA LEU A 42 -2.28 -1.45 -5.09
C LEU A 42 -1.09 -1.37 -4.15
N PHE A 43 -0.93 -0.24 -3.48
CA PHE A 43 0.18 -0.03 -2.55
C PHE A 43 -0.34 0.65 -1.30
N LEU A 44 0.10 0.15 -0.15
CA LEU A 44 -0.35 0.67 1.14
C LEU A 44 0.83 1.27 1.88
N HIS A 45 0.62 2.41 2.50
CA HIS A 45 1.64 3.03 3.33
C HIS A 45 1.01 3.93 4.39
N PRO A 46 1.68 4.11 5.53
CA PRO A 46 1.17 5.06 6.53
C PRO A 46 1.52 6.49 6.13
N VAL A 47 0.60 7.41 6.41
CA VAL A 47 0.81 8.82 6.14
C VAL A 47 0.45 9.61 7.39
N LYS A 48 1.02 10.81 7.48
CA LYS A 48 0.79 11.69 8.62
C LYS A 48 0.39 13.06 8.11
N ALA A 49 -0.73 13.58 8.61
CA ALA A 49 -1.21 14.90 8.25
C ALA A 49 -1.82 15.55 9.49
N ASP A 50 -1.35 16.75 9.84
CA ASP A 50 -1.90 17.51 10.98
C ASP A 50 -1.92 16.68 12.27
N HIS A 51 -0.83 15.99 12.54
CA HIS A 51 -0.66 15.15 13.74
C HIS A 51 -1.54 13.92 13.76
N GLN A 52 -2.24 13.67 12.66
CA GLN A 52 -3.07 12.46 12.53
C GLN A 52 -2.35 11.43 11.68
N ILE A 53 -2.45 10.17 12.08
CA ILE A 53 -1.84 9.06 11.36
C ILE A 53 -2.94 8.22 10.76
N GLN A 54 -2.75 7.81 9.51
CA GLN A 54 -3.69 6.94 8.82
C GLN A 54 -2.95 6.20 7.71
N TYR A 55 -3.58 5.17 7.19
CA TYR A 55 -3.02 4.48 6.03
C TYR A 55 -3.66 5.03 4.77
N GLU A 56 -2.84 5.09 3.74
CA GLU A 56 -3.29 5.53 2.43
C GLU A 56 -3.08 4.39 1.44
N LEU A 57 -4.12 4.06 0.70
CA LEU A 57 -4.04 3.04 -0.34
C LEU A 57 -3.90 3.73 -1.69
N ILE A 58 -2.79 3.48 -2.34
CA ILE A 58 -2.56 3.99 -3.68
C ILE A 58 -3.20 3.00 -4.65
N VAL A 59 -4.14 3.48 -5.45
CA VAL A 59 -4.88 2.63 -6.38
C VAL A 59 -4.59 3.06 -7.80
N GLU A 60 -3.99 2.16 -8.57
CA GLU A 60 -3.80 2.37 -10.00
C GLU A 60 -4.81 1.49 -10.74
N ALA A 61 -5.68 2.11 -11.51
CA ALA A 61 -6.73 1.37 -12.20
C ALA A 61 -7.14 2.10 -13.47
N ALA A 62 -7.76 1.35 -14.38
CA ALA A 62 -8.26 1.92 -15.63
C ALA A 62 -9.37 2.94 -15.40
N SER A 63 -10.11 2.78 -14.29
CA SER A 63 -11.23 3.64 -13.97
C SER A 63 -11.26 3.95 -12.48
N GLU A 64 -11.72 5.15 -12.14
CA GLU A 64 -11.88 5.59 -10.77
C GLU A 64 -13.14 4.99 -10.12
N LYS A 65 -13.95 4.34 -10.91
CA LYS A 65 -15.28 3.88 -10.52
C LYS A 65 -15.34 3.03 -9.26
N PHE A 66 -14.36 2.14 -9.07
CA PHE A 66 -14.38 1.20 -7.96
C PHE A 66 -13.47 1.56 -6.80
N VAL A 67 -12.89 2.75 -6.81
CA VAL A 67 -11.90 3.13 -5.79
C VAL A 67 -12.49 3.06 -4.38
N GLU A 68 -13.69 3.58 -4.19
CA GLU A 68 -14.30 3.58 -2.86
C GLU A 68 -14.67 2.17 -2.41
N GLU A 69 -15.12 1.34 -3.32
CA GLU A 69 -15.43 -0.05 -3.00
C GLU A 69 -14.17 -0.80 -2.58
N ILE A 70 -13.07 -0.58 -3.31
CA ILE A 70 -11.79 -1.18 -2.98
C ILE A 70 -11.31 -0.70 -1.61
N ARG A 71 -11.45 0.59 -1.33
CA ARG A 71 -11.09 1.15 -0.03
C ARG A 71 -11.84 0.44 1.10
N SER A 72 -13.13 0.27 0.92
CA SER A 72 -13.96 -0.37 1.94
C SER A 72 -13.53 -1.82 2.17
N ILE A 73 -13.24 -2.55 1.10
CA ILE A 73 -12.80 -3.94 1.20
C ILE A 73 -11.47 -4.03 1.96
N VAL A 74 -10.55 -3.14 1.65
CA VAL A 74 -9.24 -3.15 2.29
C VAL A 74 -9.35 -2.74 3.76
N GLU A 75 -10.16 -1.73 4.06
CA GLU A 75 -10.36 -1.31 5.45
C GLU A 75 -10.92 -2.45 6.28
N GLU A 76 -11.90 -3.19 5.76
CA GLU A 76 -12.46 -4.33 6.48
C GLU A 76 -11.42 -5.40 6.74
N PHE A 77 -10.54 -5.62 5.76
CA PHE A 77 -9.45 -6.58 5.95
C PHE A 77 -8.50 -6.12 7.04
N LEU A 78 -8.13 -4.86 7.03
CA LEU A 78 -7.21 -4.33 8.05
C LEU A 78 -7.84 -4.40 9.44
N LEU A 79 -9.14 -4.18 9.55
CA LEU A 79 -9.84 -4.23 10.82
C LEU A 79 -9.88 -5.62 11.44
N GLN A 80 -9.58 -6.67 10.67
CA GLN A 80 -9.47 -8.02 11.21
C GLN A 80 -8.20 -8.20 12.04
N ASN A 81 -7.23 -7.31 11.86
CA ASN A 81 -6.03 -7.29 12.69
C ASN A 81 -6.38 -6.59 14.00
N PRO A 82 -6.29 -7.29 15.14
CA PRO A 82 -6.71 -6.71 16.42
C PRO A 82 -5.91 -5.46 16.82
N TYR A 83 -4.66 -5.38 16.41
CA TYR A 83 -3.85 -4.20 16.70
C TYR A 83 -4.31 -2.99 15.90
N TYR A 84 -4.61 -3.21 14.63
CA TYR A 84 -5.14 -2.14 13.79
C TYR A 84 -6.50 -1.68 14.31
N GLN A 85 -7.35 -2.63 14.64
CA GLN A 85 -8.68 -2.33 15.18
C GLN A 85 -8.58 -1.51 16.47
N GLN A 86 -7.67 -1.87 17.35
CA GLN A 86 -7.47 -1.12 18.58
C GLN A 86 -7.06 0.33 18.32
N SER A 87 -6.09 0.52 17.42
CA SER A 87 -5.62 1.87 17.08
C SER A 87 -6.72 2.69 16.45
N ARG A 88 -7.58 2.07 15.65
CA ARG A 88 -8.74 2.75 15.07
C ARG A 88 -9.77 3.10 16.14
N ASN A 89 -10.03 2.19 17.06
CA ASN A 89 -11.02 2.40 18.11
C ASN A 89 -10.62 3.50 19.09
N THR A 90 -9.32 3.62 19.37
CA THR A 90 -8.83 4.65 20.29
C THR A 90 -8.64 6.00 19.60
N GLY A 91 -8.80 6.06 18.29
CA GLY A 91 -8.62 7.29 17.54
C GLY A 91 -7.18 7.64 17.21
N GLN A 92 -6.22 6.79 17.61
CA GLN A 92 -4.82 7.02 17.27
C GLN A 92 -4.59 6.88 15.78
N LEU A 93 -5.40 6.06 15.12
CA LEU A 93 -5.30 5.79 13.70
C LEU A 93 -6.63 6.16 13.05
N LYS A 94 -6.58 7.00 12.03
CA LYS A 94 -7.77 7.43 11.30
C LYS A 94 -8.14 6.42 10.22
N PRO A 95 -9.35 6.52 9.65
CA PRO A 95 -9.78 5.59 8.60
C PRO A 95 -8.85 5.61 7.38
N LEU A 96 -8.81 4.48 6.68
CA LEU A 96 -8.06 4.35 5.45
C LEU A 96 -8.53 5.37 4.42
N ILE A 97 -7.58 6.01 3.75
CA ILE A 97 -7.87 6.90 2.63
C ILE A 97 -7.26 6.32 1.37
N THR A 98 -7.69 6.82 0.22
CA THR A 98 -7.20 6.36 -1.07
C THR A 98 -6.68 7.51 -1.90
N LYS A 99 -5.79 7.17 -2.85
CA LYS A 99 -5.33 8.10 -3.85
C LYS A 99 -5.33 7.35 -5.17
N TYR A 100 -6.07 7.88 -6.14
CA TYR A 100 -6.26 7.21 -7.41
C TYR A 100 -5.29 7.71 -8.47
N PHE A 101 -4.78 6.79 -9.29
CA PHE A 101 -3.91 7.09 -10.41
C PHE A 101 -4.31 6.26 -11.62
N ARG A 102 -4.15 6.85 -12.79
CA ARG A 102 -4.32 6.13 -14.04
C ARG A 102 -3.14 5.18 -14.26
N PRO A 103 -3.28 4.18 -15.16
CA PRO A 103 -2.18 3.27 -15.46
C PRO A 103 -0.90 4.00 -15.86
N GLY A 104 0.23 3.46 -15.43
CA GLY A 104 1.55 4.05 -15.65
C GLY A 104 2.30 4.28 -14.36
N LEU A 105 1.59 4.41 -13.25
CA LEU A 105 2.22 4.66 -11.95
C LEU A 105 3.12 3.50 -11.53
N THR A 106 2.63 2.27 -11.67
CA THR A 106 3.38 1.10 -11.21
C THR A 106 4.72 0.96 -11.92
N ILE A 107 4.74 1.24 -13.22
CA ILE A 107 5.97 1.17 -14.00
C ILE A 107 6.97 2.21 -13.50
N GLU A 108 6.51 3.44 -13.28
CA GLU A 108 7.37 4.51 -12.80
C GLU A 108 7.85 4.24 -11.37
N LEU A 109 6.96 3.74 -10.54
CA LEU A 109 7.32 3.40 -9.18
C LEU A 109 8.33 2.26 -9.15
N SER A 110 8.18 1.27 -10.02
CA SER A 110 9.12 0.16 -10.13
C SER A 110 10.51 0.68 -10.51
N ASN A 111 10.58 1.57 -11.49
CA ASN A 111 11.86 2.15 -11.90
C ASN A 111 12.48 2.97 -10.77
N TYR A 112 11.68 3.76 -10.09
CA TYR A 112 12.16 4.56 -8.97
C TYR A 112 12.68 3.66 -7.84
N TYR A 113 11.94 2.60 -7.53
CA TYR A 113 12.31 1.66 -6.46
C TYR A 113 13.62 0.97 -6.77
N LYS A 114 13.80 0.50 -8.02
CA LYS A 114 15.05 -0.13 -8.45
C LYS A 114 16.23 0.81 -8.24
N LYS A 115 16.06 2.06 -8.65
CA LYS A 115 17.11 3.06 -8.57
C LYS A 115 17.48 3.35 -7.11
N GLN A 116 16.47 3.50 -6.26
CA GLN A 116 16.69 3.80 -4.85
C GLN A 116 17.36 2.65 -4.09
N LYS A 117 17.09 1.42 -4.50
CA LYS A 117 17.63 0.24 -3.85
C LYS A 117 18.84 -0.34 -4.58
N GLU A 118 19.23 0.29 -5.69
CA GLU A 118 20.37 -0.16 -6.51
C GLU A 118 20.23 -1.62 -6.94
N ILE A 119 19.03 -2.00 -7.35
CA ILE A 119 18.73 -3.36 -7.78
C ILE A 119 18.83 -3.45 -9.30
N LYS A 120 19.44 -4.53 -9.79
CA LYS A 120 19.56 -4.75 -11.22
C LYS A 120 18.23 -5.21 -11.82
N ASP A 121 18.08 -4.99 -13.13
CA ASP A 121 16.87 -5.36 -13.83
C ASP A 121 16.60 -6.85 -13.76
N GLY A 122 15.32 -7.18 -13.83
CA GLY A 122 14.86 -8.56 -14.00
C GLY A 122 14.40 -9.25 -12.74
N ASP A 123 14.95 -8.90 -11.60
CA ASP A 123 14.68 -9.63 -10.36
C ASP A 123 13.89 -8.85 -9.33
N VAL A 124 13.30 -7.73 -9.72
CA VAL A 124 12.64 -6.86 -8.76
C VAL A 124 11.17 -7.23 -8.60
N LYS A 125 10.78 -7.47 -7.37
CA LYS A 125 9.38 -7.50 -7.00
C LYS A 125 9.07 -6.26 -6.20
N LEU A 126 8.12 -5.50 -6.70
CA LEU A 126 7.73 -4.27 -6.04
C LEU A 126 6.96 -4.60 -4.76
N PRO A 127 7.32 -4.01 -3.62
CA PRO A 127 6.54 -4.24 -2.40
C PRO A 127 5.14 -3.64 -2.54
N ILE A 128 4.22 -4.16 -1.75
CA ILE A 128 2.87 -3.59 -1.67
C ILE A 128 2.67 -2.79 -0.39
N LEU A 129 3.55 -3.00 0.58
CA LEU A 129 3.54 -2.25 1.83
C LEU A 129 4.84 -1.47 1.91
N PHE A 130 4.72 -0.15 2.01
CA PHE A 130 5.89 0.72 2.05
C PHE A 130 6.01 1.40 3.41
N PRO A 131 7.24 1.69 3.84
CA PRO A 131 7.42 2.43 5.09
C PRO A 131 7.00 3.88 4.95
N PHE A 132 6.82 4.52 6.10
CA PHE A 132 6.45 5.93 6.14
C PHE A 132 7.45 6.77 5.33
N GLY A 133 6.92 7.61 4.48
CA GLY A 133 7.70 8.60 3.75
C GLY A 133 8.22 8.20 2.39
N PHE A 134 8.40 6.91 2.13
CA PHE A 134 8.97 6.48 0.85
C PHE A 134 8.10 6.88 -0.34
N LEU A 135 6.82 6.54 -0.29
CA LEU A 135 5.91 6.87 -1.39
C LEU A 135 5.66 8.37 -1.50
N ASP A 136 5.67 9.07 -0.38
CA ASP A 136 5.47 10.51 -0.40
C ASP A 136 6.52 11.21 -1.26
N VAL A 137 7.77 10.82 -1.13
CA VAL A 137 8.85 11.42 -1.91
C VAL A 137 8.67 11.11 -3.40
N PHE A 138 8.35 9.87 -3.71
CA PHE A 138 8.11 9.47 -5.10
C PHE A 138 6.94 10.23 -5.70
N LEU A 139 5.82 10.29 -5.00
CA LEU A 139 4.61 10.91 -5.53
C LEU A 139 4.80 12.41 -5.78
N LYS A 140 5.58 13.08 -4.95
CA LYS A 140 5.87 14.50 -5.18
C LYS A 140 6.60 14.72 -6.50
N LYS A 141 7.48 13.82 -6.85
CA LYS A 141 8.24 13.94 -8.11
C LYS A 141 7.41 13.51 -9.31
N TRP A 142 6.52 12.54 -9.10
CA TRP A 142 5.76 11.99 -10.21
C TRP A 142 4.60 12.88 -10.62
N ILE A 143 3.97 13.54 -9.68
CA ILE A 143 2.87 14.48 -9.95
C ILE A 143 3.44 15.87 -10.31
#